data_d7910d85414d73f8ff8cbe51b40510e8
#
_entry.id   d7910d85414d73f8ff8cbe51b40510e8
#
_cell.length_a   1.000
_cell.length_b   1.000
_cell.length_c   1.000
_cell.angle_alpha   90.00
_cell.angle_beta   90.00
_cell.angle_gamma   90.00
#
_symmetry.space_group_name_H-M   'P 1'
#
loop_
_entity.id
_entity.type
_entity.pdbx_description
1 polymer ?
#
loop_
_entity_poly.entity_id
_entity_poly.type
_entity_poly.pdbx_seq_one_letter_code
_entity_poly.pdbx_strand_id
1 'polypeptide(L)'
;MRRKDREMDTTFAMEVLRDCEYATLATTNPDGTPYCVPLSPVIVDNSIYFHCANEGQKLVNIKQSDSVCISGVRRTKLLPEKFSTEYESAVAFGTCSIVTDDEEKTMALRKICEKYAISNMKNTDAEIAQSLHKTCICRIDIQHITGKANRG
;
A
#
# COMPACT_ATOMS: atom_id res chain seq x y z
N MET A 1 -0.24 15.33 -14.33
CA MET A 1 1.21 15.03 -14.14
C MET A 1 2.06 15.93 -15.03
N ARG A 2 3.25 16.43 -14.58
CA ARG A 2 4.13 17.31 -15.38
C ARG A 2 4.83 16.56 -16.54
N ARG A 3 5.34 15.35 -16.29
CA ARG A 3 6.03 14.51 -17.29
C ARG A 3 5.00 13.61 -18.00
N LYS A 4 4.28 14.18 -18.95
CA LYS A 4 3.28 13.46 -19.76
C LYS A 4 3.88 12.33 -20.60
N ASP A 5 5.13 12.47 -21.01
CA ASP A 5 5.91 11.45 -21.72
C ASP A 5 6.16 10.17 -20.90
N ARG A 6 6.00 10.23 -19.58
CA ARG A 6 6.18 9.11 -18.65
C ARG A 6 4.88 8.68 -17.97
N GLU A 7 3.79 9.35 -18.26
CA GLU A 7 2.47 9.05 -17.68
C GLU A 7 1.95 7.72 -18.19
N MET A 8 1.49 6.88 -17.28
CA MET A 8 0.90 5.59 -17.54
C MET A 8 -0.55 5.58 -17.07
N ASP A 9 -1.35 4.68 -17.62
CA ASP A 9 -2.77 4.58 -17.30
C ASP A 9 -3.05 4.03 -15.89
N THR A 10 -4.31 4.06 -15.51
CA THR A 10 -4.77 3.59 -14.19
C THR A 10 -4.52 2.10 -13.99
N THR A 11 -4.68 1.27 -15.02
CA THR A 11 -4.45 -0.17 -14.96
C THR A 11 -2.99 -0.45 -14.61
N PHE A 12 -2.07 0.20 -15.30
CA PHE A 12 -0.64 0.12 -14.99
C PHE A 12 -0.32 0.55 -13.55
N ALA A 13 -0.91 1.66 -13.10
CA ALA A 13 -0.70 2.16 -11.74
C ALA A 13 -1.18 1.17 -10.67
N MET A 14 -2.33 0.53 -10.88
CA MET A 14 -2.85 -0.52 -10.01
C MET A 14 -1.94 -1.76 -10.00
N GLU A 15 -1.40 -2.16 -11.15
CA GLU A 15 -0.42 -3.25 -11.23
C GLU A 15 0.85 -2.95 -10.46
N VAL A 16 1.36 -1.71 -10.54
CA VAL A 16 2.55 -1.29 -9.75
C VAL A 16 2.31 -1.49 -8.25
N LEU A 17 1.16 -1.02 -7.73
CA LEU A 17 0.83 -1.18 -6.31
C LEU A 17 0.57 -2.65 -5.93
N ARG A 18 0.05 -3.45 -6.86
CA ARG A 18 -0.15 -4.90 -6.64
C ARG A 18 1.18 -5.64 -6.51
N ASP A 19 2.17 -5.28 -7.34
CA ASP A 19 3.43 -6.01 -7.46
C ASP A 19 4.55 -5.47 -6.57
N CYS A 20 4.46 -4.22 -6.10
CA CYS A 20 5.51 -3.66 -5.23
C CYS A 20 5.61 -4.49 -3.93
N GLU A 21 6.82 -4.74 -3.46
CA GLU A 21 7.06 -5.49 -2.22
C GLU A 21 6.63 -4.67 -1.01
N TYR A 22 6.89 -3.37 -1.05
CA TYR A 22 6.46 -2.41 -0.04
C TYR A 22 6.02 -1.10 -0.71
N ALA A 23 5.22 -0.33 0.01
CA ALA A 23 4.82 1.01 -0.37
C ALA A 23 5.00 1.96 0.80
N THR A 24 5.12 3.25 0.53
CA THR A 24 5.22 4.29 1.56
C THR A 24 3.87 4.95 1.73
N LEU A 25 3.31 4.83 2.94
CA LEU A 25 2.08 5.50 3.35
C LEU A 25 2.44 6.88 3.93
N ALA A 26 1.82 7.92 3.39
CA ALA A 26 1.88 9.28 3.91
C ALA A 26 0.56 9.64 4.61
N THR A 27 0.68 10.14 5.83
CA THR A 27 -0.42 10.63 6.67
C THR A 27 -0.04 12.00 7.24
N THR A 28 -0.98 12.67 7.89
CA THR A 28 -0.76 13.97 8.53
C THR A 28 -0.84 13.83 10.04
N ASN A 29 0.21 14.28 10.72
CA ASN A 29 0.23 14.37 12.18
C ASN A 29 -0.81 15.37 12.70
N PRO A 30 -1.24 15.28 13.97
CA PRO A 30 -2.17 16.22 14.60
C PRO A 30 -1.78 17.70 14.49
N ASP A 31 -0.49 17.98 14.44
CA ASP A 31 0.06 19.34 14.27
C ASP A 31 0.14 19.82 12.81
N GLY A 32 -0.34 19.01 11.87
CA GLY A 32 -0.32 19.29 10.43
C GLY A 32 0.99 18.90 9.72
N THR A 33 1.99 18.41 10.44
CA THR A 33 3.24 17.95 9.80
C THR A 33 3.05 16.61 9.09
N PRO A 34 3.76 16.36 7.96
CA PRO A 34 3.67 15.10 7.24
C PRO A 34 4.37 13.96 8.00
N TYR A 35 3.83 12.76 7.86
CA TYR A 35 4.40 11.52 8.39
C TYR A 35 4.37 10.44 7.32
N CYS A 36 5.51 9.78 7.09
CA CYS A 36 5.65 8.68 6.13
C CYS A 36 6.17 7.42 6.79
N VAL A 37 5.62 6.26 6.40
CA VAL A 37 6.07 4.95 6.90
C VAL A 37 5.98 3.90 5.80
N PRO A 38 6.99 3.02 5.62
CA PRO A 38 6.88 1.89 4.72
C PRO A 38 5.95 0.82 5.31
N LEU A 39 5.22 0.14 4.43
CA LEU A 39 4.34 -0.97 4.79
C LEU A 39 4.18 -1.92 3.59
N SER A 40 3.65 -3.11 3.86
CA SER A 40 3.43 -4.17 2.86
C SER A 40 1.95 -4.22 2.47
N PRO A 41 1.56 -3.61 1.32
CA PRO A 41 0.17 -3.53 0.91
C PRO A 41 -0.28 -4.72 0.09
N VAL A 42 -1.59 -4.99 0.11
CA VAL A 42 -2.27 -5.81 -0.88
C VAL A 42 -3.42 -5.04 -1.52
N ILE A 43 -3.71 -5.36 -2.77
CA ILE A 43 -4.80 -4.75 -3.53
C ILE A 43 -5.93 -5.76 -3.66
N VAL A 44 -7.12 -5.36 -3.27
CA VAL A 44 -8.36 -6.11 -3.49
C VAL A 44 -9.36 -5.15 -4.14
N ASP A 45 -9.77 -5.46 -5.35
CA ASP A 45 -10.61 -4.58 -6.18
C ASP A 45 -10.01 -3.17 -6.30
N ASN A 46 -10.70 -2.14 -5.84
CA ASN A 46 -10.23 -0.73 -5.82
C ASN A 46 -9.78 -0.27 -4.43
N SER A 47 -9.43 -1.18 -3.56
CA SER A 47 -8.99 -0.88 -2.20
C SER A 47 -7.60 -1.45 -1.91
N ILE A 48 -6.86 -0.75 -1.05
CA ILE A 48 -5.54 -1.17 -0.57
C ILE A 48 -5.69 -1.57 0.89
N TYR A 49 -5.24 -2.77 1.24
CA TYR A 49 -5.22 -3.25 2.61
C TYR A 49 -3.80 -3.39 3.11
N PHE A 50 -3.59 -3.10 4.39
CA PHE A 50 -2.36 -3.39 5.10
C PHE A 50 -2.65 -3.71 6.56
N HIS A 51 -1.73 -4.45 7.19
CA HIS A 51 -1.81 -4.75 8.62
C HIS A 51 -0.81 -3.91 9.41
N CYS A 52 -1.13 -3.67 10.68
CA CYS A 52 -0.22 -3.03 11.62
C CYS A 52 -0.57 -3.45 13.06
N ALA A 53 0.22 -3.01 14.03
CA ALA A 53 -0.13 -3.13 15.45
C ALA A 53 -1.41 -2.33 15.77
N ASN A 54 -2.07 -2.65 16.88
CA ASN A 54 -3.30 -2.00 17.31
C ASN A 54 -3.07 -0.55 17.82
N GLU A 55 -1.83 -0.09 17.87
CA GLU A 55 -1.43 1.25 18.28
C GLU A 55 -0.25 1.77 17.42
N GLY A 56 -0.01 3.07 17.44
CA GLY A 56 1.08 3.71 16.72
C GLY A 56 0.67 4.99 16.00
N GLN A 57 1.68 5.79 15.62
CA GLN A 57 1.47 7.12 15.05
C GLN A 57 0.56 7.14 13.82
N LYS A 58 0.69 6.16 12.91
CA LYS A 58 -0.18 6.09 11.72
C LYS A 58 -1.66 5.96 12.08
N LEU A 59 -2.00 5.21 13.14
CA LEU A 59 -3.39 5.05 13.57
C LEU A 59 -3.93 6.32 14.26
N VAL A 60 -3.09 7.03 15.02
CA VAL A 60 -3.44 8.34 15.58
C VAL A 60 -3.77 9.30 14.44
N ASN A 61 -2.92 9.34 13.42
CA ASN A 61 -3.08 10.20 12.25
C ASN A 61 -4.35 9.88 11.46
N ILE A 62 -4.58 8.61 11.15
CA ILE A 62 -5.75 8.15 10.38
C ILE A 62 -7.07 8.45 11.11
N LYS A 63 -7.11 8.29 12.43
CA LYS A 63 -8.29 8.60 13.24
C LYS A 63 -8.64 10.09 13.25
N GLN A 64 -7.63 10.95 13.11
CA GLN A 64 -7.82 12.40 13.08
C GLN A 64 -8.08 12.93 11.67
N SER A 65 -7.38 12.40 10.67
CA SER A 65 -7.51 12.76 9.26
C SER A 65 -7.34 11.51 8.41
N ASP A 66 -8.42 11.07 7.82
CA ASP A 66 -8.49 9.83 7.03
C ASP A 66 -7.95 9.99 5.60
N SER A 67 -7.66 11.21 5.17
CA SER A 67 -7.07 11.49 3.86
C SER A 67 -5.60 11.08 3.85
N VAL A 68 -5.26 10.16 2.95
CA VAL A 68 -3.92 9.57 2.87
C VAL A 68 -3.40 9.52 1.44
N CYS A 69 -2.08 9.37 1.32
CA CYS A 69 -1.40 9.10 0.06
C CYS A 69 -0.49 7.90 0.23
N ILE A 70 -0.47 7.00 -0.75
CA ILE A 70 0.44 5.84 -0.77
C ILE A 70 1.20 5.78 -2.09
N SER A 71 2.51 5.53 -2.01
CA SER A 71 3.39 5.41 -3.16
C SER A 71 4.13 4.09 -3.18
N GLY A 72 4.05 3.38 -4.31
CA GLY A 72 4.79 2.15 -4.56
C GLY A 72 5.70 2.26 -5.78
N VAL A 73 6.78 1.50 -5.76
CA VAL A 73 7.77 1.43 -6.86
C VAL A 73 8.10 -0.04 -7.12
N ARG A 74 8.25 -0.38 -8.41
CA ARG A 74 8.76 -1.69 -8.84
C ARG A 74 9.76 -1.53 -9.98
N ARG A 75 10.53 -2.59 -10.28
CA ARG A 75 11.43 -2.68 -11.46
C ARG A 75 12.42 -1.52 -11.55
N THR A 76 13.12 -1.24 -10.45
CA THR A 76 14.17 -0.22 -10.45
C THR A 76 15.49 -0.74 -11.01
N LYS A 77 16.16 0.08 -11.84
CA LYS A 77 17.50 -0.20 -12.37
C LYS A 77 18.28 1.10 -12.54
N LEU A 78 19.46 1.15 -11.98
CA LEU A 78 20.35 2.29 -12.15
C LEU A 78 20.94 2.27 -13.58
N LEU A 79 20.99 3.45 -14.19
CA LEU A 79 21.61 3.69 -15.51
C LEU A 79 22.71 4.77 -15.34
N PRO A 80 23.90 4.40 -14.81
CA PRO A 80 24.94 5.36 -14.48
C PRO A 80 25.39 6.19 -15.69
N GLU A 81 25.52 5.56 -16.85
CA GLU A 81 25.96 6.21 -18.10
C GLU A 81 24.98 7.29 -18.61
N LYS A 82 23.69 7.16 -18.22
CA LYS A 82 22.63 8.11 -18.57
C LYS A 82 22.27 9.06 -17.43
N PHE A 83 22.99 8.99 -16.30
CA PHE A 83 22.65 9.72 -15.07
C PHE A 83 21.15 9.59 -14.71
N SER A 84 20.61 8.37 -14.81
CA SER A 84 19.17 8.09 -14.74
C SER A 84 18.89 6.78 -14.01
N THR A 85 17.61 6.54 -13.79
CA THR A 85 17.08 5.30 -13.20
C THR A 85 15.86 4.85 -13.99
N GLU A 86 15.83 3.58 -14.40
CA GLU A 86 14.57 2.95 -14.81
C GLU A 86 13.71 2.67 -13.59
N TYR A 87 12.42 2.88 -13.70
CA TYR A 87 11.46 2.57 -12.64
C TYR A 87 10.04 2.52 -13.19
N GLU A 88 9.19 1.82 -12.45
CA GLU A 88 7.75 1.89 -12.55
C GLU A 88 7.20 2.30 -11.18
N SER A 89 6.38 3.34 -11.13
CA SER A 89 5.85 3.88 -9.87
C SER A 89 4.38 4.23 -9.97
N ALA A 90 3.70 4.16 -8.84
CA ALA A 90 2.32 4.62 -8.70
C ALA A 90 2.15 5.43 -7.42
N VAL A 91 1.25 6.39 -7.47
CA VAL A 91 0.81 7.18 -6.31
C VAL A 91 -0.70 7.15 -6.28
N ALA A 92 -1.27 6.67 -5.17
CA ALA A 92 -2.71 6.66 -4.94
C ALA A 92 -3.07 7.59 -3.78
N PHE A 93 -4.18 8.28 -3.94
CA PHE A 93 -4.82 9.12 -2.93
C PHE A 93 -6.16 8.49 -2.58
N GLY A 94 -6.50 8.49 -1.32
CA GLY A 94 -7.76 7.90 -0.87
C GLY A 94 -8.07 8.16 0.58
N THR A 95 -9.13 7.52 1.03
CA THR A 95 -9.61 7.59 2.41
C THR A 95 -9.26 6.31 3.13
N CYS A 96 -8.57 6.41 4.26
CA CYS A 96 -8.14 5.28 5.07
C CYS A 96 -9.08 5.06 6.26
N SER A 97 -9.50 3.83 6.46
CA SER A 97 -10.34 3.41 7.60
C SER A 97 -9.77 2.17 8.29
N ILE A 98 -10.08 2.02 9.57
CA ILE A 98 -9.78 0.81 10.32
C ILE A 98 -10.92 -0.18 10.08
N VAL A 99 -10.57 -1.39 9.63
CA VAL A 99 -11.53 -2.47 9.39
C VAL A 99 -11.94 -3.09 10.72
N THR A 100 -13.25 -3.12 10.99
CA THR A 100 -13.83 -3.69 12.23
C THR A 100 -14.53 -5.01 11.99
N ASP A 101 -14.94 -5.31 10.76
CA ASP A 101 -15.61 -6.55 10.38
C ASP A 101 -14.61 -7.71 10.31
N ASP A 102 -14.90 -8.80 11.04
CA ASP A 102 -13.99 -9.95 11.13
C ASP A 102 -13.87 -10.74 9.81
N GLU A 103 -14.92 -10.74 8.99
CA GLU A 103 -14.86 -11.41 7.68
C GLU A 103 -13.93 -10.63 6.73
N GLU A 104 -14.06 -9.30 6.70
CA GLU A 104 -13.19 -8.42 5.91
C GLU A 104 -11.74 -8.48 6.40
N LYS A 105 -11.50 -8.48 7.73
CA LYS A 105 -10.16 -8.67 8.32
C LYS A 105 -9.55 -10.01 7.90
N THR A 106 -10.32 -11.09 7.96
CA THR A 106 -9.89 -12.43 7.57
C THR A 106 -9.51 -12.48 6.09
N MET A 107 -10.34 -11.89 5.21
CA MET A 107 -10.06 -11.77 3.79
C MET A 107 -8.74 -11.01 3.55
N ALA A 108 -8.56 -9.86 4.17
CA ALA A 108 -7.37 -9.04 4.01
C ALA A 108 -6.10 -9.77 4.49
N LEU A 109 -6.13 -10.42 5.66
CA LEU A 109 -5.03 -11.22 6.18
C LEU A 109 -4.67 -12.37 5.24
N ARG A 110 -5.66 -13.06 4.67
CA ARG A 110 -5.43 -14.11 3.68
C ARG A 110 -4.74 -13.57 2.42
N LYS A 111 -5.17 -12.44 1.90
CA LYS A 111 -4.53 -11.77 0.75
C LYS A 111 -3.10 -11.34 1.04
N ILE A 112 -2.81 -10.89 2.26
CA ILE A 112 -1.45 -10.59 2.71
C ILE A 112 -0.59 -11.86 2.72
N CYS A 113 -1.11 -12.98 3.25
CA CYS A 113 -0.40 -14.26 3.22
C CYS A 113 -0.17 -14.76 1.80
N GLU A 114 -1.15 -14.66 0.90
CA GLU A 114 -1.01 -15.03 -0.51
C GLU A 114 0.12 -14.26 -1.21
N LYS A 115 0.29 -12.98 -0.91
CA LYS A 115 1.33 -12.15 -1.52
C LYS A 115 2.71 -12.34 -0.86
N TYR A 116 2.77 -12.36 0.47
CA TYR A 116 4.04 -12.25 1.21
C TYR A 116 4.52 -13.57 1.84
N ALA A 117 3.66 -14.57 1.91
CA ALA A 117 3.96 -15.86 2.53
C ALA A 117 3.50 -17.06 1.68
N ILE A 118 3.56 -16.94 0.36
CA ILE A 118 3.05 -17.96 -0.59
C ILE A 118 3.64 -19.35 -0.34
N SER A 119 4.89 -19.46 0.06
CA SER A 119 5.54 -20.72 0.39
C SER A 119 5.04 -21.36 1.69
N ASN A 120 4.30 -20.63 2.51
CA ASN A 120 3.80 -21.03 3.82
C ASN A 120 2.28 -21.08 3.93
N MET A 121 1.57 -21.14 2.80
CA MET A 121 0.09 -21.10 2.75
C MET A 121 -0.59 -22.20 3.56
N LYS A 122 0.05 -23.34 3.76
CA LYS A 122 -0.47 -24.44 4.60
C LYS A 122 -0.72 -24.05 6.06
N ASN A 123 -0.06 -23.01 6.56
CA ASN A 123 -0.19 -22.51 7.93
C ASN A 123 -1.09 -21.27 8.05
N THR A 124 -1.66 -20.79 6.93
CA THR A 124 -2.39 -19.51 6.86
C THR A 124 -3.60 -19.48 7.79
N ASP A 125 -4.41 -20.54 7.84
CA ASP A 125 -5.61 -20.57 8.69
C ASP A 125 -5.26 -20.47 10.18
N ALA A 126 -4.21 -21.19 10.62
CA ALA A 126 -3.72 -21.12 12.00
C ALA A 126 -3.17 -19.72 12.32
N GLU A 127 -2.41 -19.12 11.41
CA GLU A 127 -1.86 -17.77 11.57
C GLU A 127 -2.98 -16.72 11.66
N ILE A 128 -3.98 -16.77 10.79
CA ILE A 128 -5.13 -15.85 10.82
C ILE A 128 -5.88 -15.99 12.14
N ALA A 129 -6.20 -17.22 12.59
CA ALA A 129 -6.89 -17.44 13.84
C ALA A 129 -6.13 -16.88 15.05
N GLN A 130 -4.79 -16.93 15.03
CA GLN A 130 -3.94 -16.38 16.08
C GLN A 130 -3.84 -14.85 16.03
N SER A 131 -3.81 -14.27 14.82
CA SER A 131 -3.49 -12.87 14.58
C SER A 131 -4.72 -11.96 14.52
N LEU A 132 -5.91 -12.48 14.23
CA LEU A 132 -7.12 -11.73 13.92
C LEU A 132 -7.45 -10.63 14.95
N HIS A 133 -7.34 -10.94 16.24
CA HIS A 133 -7.65 -10.00 17.32
C HIS A 133 -6.45 -9.20 17.83
N LYS A 134 -5.24 -9.56 17.38
CA LYS A 134 -3.98 -8.90 17.79
C LYS A 134 -3.46 -7.91 16.74
N THR A 135 -4.05 -7.92 15.56
CA THR A 135 -3.59 -7.15 14.40
C THR A 135 -4.69 -6.18 13.96
N CYS A 136 -4.31 -4.94 13.72
CA CYS A 136 -5.15 -3.95 13.09
C CYS A 136 -5.04 -4.08 11.56
N ILE A 137 -6.17 -4.09 10.88
CA ILE A 137 -6.26 -3.99 9.42
C ILE A 137 -6.79 -2.61 9.05
N CYS A 138 -6.11 -1.96 8.14
CA CYS A 138 -6.55 -0.71 7.53
C CYS A 138 -6.89 -0.93 6.05
N ARG A 139 -7.90 -0.21 5.59
CA ARG A 139 -8.33 -0.15 4.18
C ARG A 139 -8.22 1.27 3.67
N ILE A 140 -7.62 1.43 2.50
CA ILE A 140 -7.61 2.69 1.74
C ILE A 140 -8.52 2.50 0.54
N ASP A 141 -9.61 3.25 0.48
CA ASP A 141 -10.48 3.33 -0.69
C ASP A 141 -9.88 4.35 -1.66
N ILE A 142 -9.44 3.88 -2.84
CA ILE A 142 -8.72 4.70 -3.81
C ILE A 142 -9.70 5.68 -4.48
N GLN A 143 -9.40 6.97 -4.40
CA GLN A 143 -10.16 8.05 -5.05
C GLN A 143 -9.47 8.53 -6.32
N HIS A 144 -8.13 8.54 -6.32
CA HIS A 144 -7.33 8.96 -7.46
C HIS A 144 -6.00 8.19 -7.46
N ILE A 145 -5.57 7.76 -8.64
CA ILE A 145 -4.30 7.07 -8.80
C ILE A 145 -3.59 7.54 -10.08
N THR A 146 -2.27 7.65 -10.02
CA THR A 146 -1.42 7.98 -11.15
C THR A 146 -0.28 6.99 -11.28
N GLY A 147 0.05 6.62 -12.51
CA GLY A 147 1.19 5.78 -12.85
C GLY A 147 2.27 6.56 -13.59
N LYS A 148 3.52 6.14 -13.41
CA LYS A 148 4.67 6.73 -14.07
C LYS A 148 5.74 5.69 -14.33
N ALA A 149 6.31 5.68 -15.55
CA ALA A 149 7.43 4.81 -15.90
C ALA A 149 8.56 5.58 -16.56
N ASN A 150 9.80 5.16 -16.29
CA ASN A 150 10.98 5.49 -17.06
C ASN A 150 11.62 4.17 -17.50
N ARG A 151 11.66 3.91 -18.80
CA ARG A 151 12.14 2.65 -19.38
C ARG A 151 13.50 2.77 -20.08
N GLY A 152 14.25 3.82 -19.73
CA GLY A 152 15.58 4.10 -20.27
C GLY A 152 15.64 5.11 -21.40
#